data_59e7f2054f0141cf9255866c99870036
#
_entry.id   59e7f2054f0141cf9255866c99870036
#
_cell.length_a   1.000
_cell.length_b   1.000
_cell.length_c   1.000
_cell.angle_alpha   90.00
_cell.angle_beta   90.00
_cell.angle_gamma   90.00
#
_symmetry.space_group_name_H-M   'P 1'
#
loop_
_entity.id
_entity.type
_entity.pdbx_description
1 polymer ?
#
loop_
_entity_poly.entity_id
_entity_poly.type
_entity_poly.pdbx_seq_one_letter_code
_entity_poly.pdbx_strand_id
1 'polypeptide(L)'
;DAVIGYESTPVKQIVALAEVSKEQNGETIEFVKKEALKNPIDFSTIKAVDGLKEMQFLSNPQGSFFCLSEVEYELILDIIRESNAVPVVKQKDFYTKDDFLSEVYMNSEAYDSLVGLLMQKKNIILQGAPGVGKTFTAKRLAYSMLGLKDDDQIELVQFHQNFSYEDFIMGYKPTEDGGFVLKSGIFYNFCKKARSNPDKQYFYIIDEINRGN
;
A
#
# COMPACT_ATOMS: atom_id res chain seq x y z
N ASP A 1 -8.68 -31.03 -3.48
CA ASP A 1 -8.10 -30.19 -4.55
C ASP A 1 -8.84 -28.86 -4.61
N ALA A 2 -8.09 -27.77 -4.81
CA ALA A 2 -8.64 -26.43 -4.96
C ALA A 2 -9.20 -26.22 -6.37
N VAL A 3 -10.28 -25.46 -6.48
CA VAL A 3 -11.01 -25.23 -7.72
C VAL A 3 -11.33 -23.74 -7.89
N ILE A 4 -11.13 -23.23 -9.10
CA ILE A 4 -11.51 -21.88 -9.50
C ILE A 4 -12.83 -21.98 -10.28
N GLY A 5 -13.87 -21.32 -9.76
CA GLY A 5 -15.20 -21.28 -10.36
C GLY A 5 -15.31 -20.20 -11.44
N TYR A 6 -15.52 -20.61 -12.68
CA TYR A 6 -15.71 -19.73 -13.82
C TYR A 6 -17.16 -19.82 -14.34
N GLU A 7 -17.77 -18.66 -14.51
CA GLU A 7 -19.08 -18.54 -15.14
C GLU A 7 -18.93 -18.27 -16.65
N SER A 8 -19.44 -19.17 -17.48
CA SER A 8 -19.33 -19.08 -18.93
C SER A 8 -20.26 -18.03 -19.55
N THR A 9 -20.48 -18.08 -20.84
CA THR A 9 -21.36 -17.17 -21.57
C THR A 9 -22.76 -17.09 -20.94
N PRO A 10 -23.34 -15.88 -20.73
CA PRO A 10 -22.85 -14.59 -21.25
C PRO A 10 -21.83 -13.86 -20.38
N VAL A 11 -21.65 -14.25 -19.12
CA VAL A 11 -20.91 -13.50 -18.09
C VAL A 11 -19.39 -13.50 -18.33
N LYS A 12 -18.80 -14.66 -18.55
CA LYS A 12 -17.35 -14.87 -18.82
C LYS A 12 -16.44 -14.30 -17.74
N GLN A 13 -16.65 -14.73 -16.49
CA GLN A 13 -15.89 -14.23 -15.34
C GLN A 13 -15.51 -15.37 -14.38
N ILE A 14 -14.39 -15.23 -13.67
CA ILE A 14 -14.12 -16.00 -12.46
C ILE A 14 -14.95 -15.39 -11.32
N VAL A 15 -15.76 -16.22 -10.67
CA VAL A 15 -16.77 -15.76 -9.70
C VAL A 15 -16.60 -16.34 -8.30
N ALA A 16 -15.85 -17.43 -8.15
CA ALA A 16 -15.75 -18.12 -6.89
C ALA A 16 -14.47 -18.95 -6.76
N LEU A 17 -14.08 -19.21 -5.51
CA LEU A 17 -13.17 -20.28 -5.12
C LEU A 17 -13.96 -21.43 -4.50
N ALA A 18 -13.60 -22.65 -4.83
CA ALA A 18 -14.23 -23.86 -4.37
C ALA A 18 -13.20 -24.95 -4.06
N GLU A 19 -13.64 -26.04 -3.51
CA GLU A 19 -12.81 -27.19 -3.21
C GLU A 19 -13.57 -28.47 -3.53
N VAL A 20 -12.88 -29.49 -4.03
CA VAL A 20 -13.44 -30.82 -4.21
C VAL A 20 -13.78 -31.41 -2.86
N SER A 21 -15.04 -31.77 -2.63
CA SER A 21 -15.54 -32.24 -1.33
C SER A 21 -15.42 -33.74 -1.11
N LYS A 22 -15.40 -34.51 -2.19
CA LYS A 22 -15.25 -35.99 -2.13
C LYS A 22 -14.33 -36.47 -3.23
N GLU A 23 -13.66 -37.61 -2.93
CA GLU A 23 -12.91 -38.33 -3.95
C GLU A 23 -13.80 -38.76 -5.11
N GLN A 24 -13.24 -38.70 -6.32
CA GLN A 24 -13.91 -39.06 -7.57
C GLN A 24 -14.31 -40.55 -7.55
N ASN A 25 -15.57 -40.81 -7.83
CA ASN A 25 -16.04 -42.19 -8.03
C ASN A 25 -16.13 -42.59 -9.53
N GLY A 26 -15.61 -41.74 -10.42
CA GLY A 26 -15.60 -41.95 -11.88
C GLY A 26 -16.84 -41.41 -12.62
N GLU A 27 -17.90 -41.03 -11.91
CA GLU A 27 -19.15 -40.53 -12.54
C GLU A 27 -19.46 -39.08 -12.19
N THR A 28 -19.13 -38.62 -10.99
CA THR A 28 -19.45 -37.28 -10.50
C THR A 28 -18.33 -36.66 -9.68
N ILE A 29 -18.16 -35.35 -9.77
CA ILE A 29 -17.28 -34.53 -8.90
C ILE A 29 -18.18 -33.60 -8.10
N GLU A 30 -18.05 -33.64 -6.78
CA GLU A 30 -18.77 -32.75 -5.89
C GLU A 30 -17.84 -31.59 -5.42
N PHE A 31 -18.33 -30.38 -5.52
CA PHE A 31 -17.62 -29.18 -5.07
C PHE A 31 -18.32 -28.51 -3.91
N VAL A 32 -17.54 -27.97 -2.99
CA VAL A 32 -18.02 -27.04 -1.96
C VAL A 32 -17.46 -25.67 -2.28
N LYS A 33 -18.35 -24.71 -2.49
CA LYS A 33 -17.98 -23.31 -2.63
C LYS A 33 -17.40 -22.79 -1.32
N LYS A 34 -16.18 -22.30 -1.35
CA LYS A 34 -15.49 -21.72 -0.19
C LYS A 34 -15.72 -20.21 -0.11
N GLU A 35 -15.61 -19.54 -1.24
CA GLU A 35 -15.68 -18.08 -1.31
C GLU A 35 -16.33 -17.64 -2.62
N ALA A 36 -17.25 -16.66 -2.53
CA ALA A 36 -17.72 -15.91 -3.69
C ALA A 36 -16.88 -14.65 -3.84
N LEU A 37 -16.35 -14.39 -5.02
CA LEU A 37 -15.57 -13.18 -5.26
C LEU A 37 -16.49 -11.95 -5.20
N LYS A 38 -16.08 -10.95 -4.44
CA LYS A 38 -16.80 -9.67 -4.36
C LYS A 38 -16.66 -8.89 -5.68
N ASN A 39 -15.48 -8.96 -6.28
CA ASN A 39 -15.17 -8.41 -7.60
C ASN A 39 -14.77 -9.57 -8.53
N PRO A 40 -15.68 -10.07 -9.36
CA PRO A 40 -15.38 -11.10 -10.34
C PRO A 40 -14.30 -10.66 -11.33
N ILE A 41 -13.51 -11.62 -11.83
CA ILE A 41 -12.41 -11.34 -12.76
C ILE A 41 -12.83 -11.64 -14.19
N ASP A 42 -12.78 -10.64 -15.05
CA ASP A 42 -13.13 -10.78 -16.46
C ASP A 42 -12.16 -11.70 -17.22
N PHE A 43 -12.69 -12.45 -18.16
CA PHE A 43 -11.91 -13.30 -19.08
C PHE A 43 -10.79 -12.54 -19.80
N SER A 44 -11.03 -11.26 -20.18
CA SER A 44 -10.06 -10.40 -20.83
C SER A 44 -8.83 -10.14 -19.96
N THR A 45 -9.01 -10.01 -18.65
CA THR A 45 -7.91 -9.82 -17.67
C THR A 45 -7.03 -11.05 -17.62
N ILE A 46 -7.63 -12.25 -17.56
CA ILE A 46 -6.87 -13.51 -17.54
C ILE A 46 -6.07 -13.69 -18.83
N LYS A 47 -6.69 -13.39 -19.98
CA LYS A 47 -6.07 -13.51 -21.30
C LYS A 47 -4.89 -12.53 -21.52
N ALA A 48 -4.87 -11.40 -20.82
CA ALA A 48 -3.82 -10.40 -20.92
C ALA A 48 -2.51 -10.80 -20.21
N VAL A 49 -2.55 -11.80 -19.33
CA VAL A 49 -1.37 -12.24 -18.56
C VAL A 49 -0.54 -13.21 -19.35
N ASP A 50 0.73 -12.87 -19.62
CA ASP A 50 1.63 -13.66 -20.47
C ASP A 50 1.80 -15.11 -19.96
N GLY A 51 1.90 -15.33 -18.65
CA GLY A 51 2.03 -16.66 -18.06
C GLY A 51 0.79 -17.56 -18.16
N LEU A 52 -0.35 -17.03 -18.59
CA LEU A 52 -1.62 -17.79 -18.72
C LEU A 52 -2.01 -18.07 -20.18
N LYS A 53 -1.31 -17.52 -21.17
CA LYS A 53 -1.69 -17.59 -22.60
C LYS A 53 -1.80 -19.02 -23.13
N GLU A 54 -0.99 -19.94 -22.62
CA GLU A 54 -0.96 -21.36 -23.05
C GLU A 54 -1.89 -22.26 -22.21
N MET A 55 -2.58 -21.70 -21.21
CA MET A 55 -3.51 -22.43 -20.35
C MET A 55 -4.55 -23.20 -21.20
N GLN A 56 -4.84 -24.44 -20.83
CA GLN A 56 -5.76 -25.32 -21.54
C GLN A 56 -7.15 -24.67 -21.77
N PHE A 57 -7.65 -23.96 -20.78
CA PHE A 57 -8.91 -23.22 -20.84
C PHE A 57 -8.92 -22.09 -21.89
N LEU A 58 -7.77 -21.45 -22.16
CA LEU A 58 -7.66 -20.38 -23.15
C LEU A 58 -7.39 -20.93 -24.56
N SER A 59 -6.65 -22.04 -24.68
CA SER A 59 -6.27 -22.66 -25.95
C SER A 59 -7.39 -23.54 -26.53
N ASN A 60 -8.15 -24.24 -25.68
CA ASN A 60 -9.26 -25.10 -26.10
C ASN A 60 -10.42 -25.02 -25.10
N PRO A 61 -11.30 -24.02 -25.20
CA PRO A 61 -12.36 -23.74 -24.22
C PRO A 61 -13.56 -24.71 -24.28
N GLN A 62 -13.39 -25.88 -24.89
CA GLN A 62 -14.43 -26.91 -24.93
C GLN A 62 -14.28 -27.87 -23.75
N GLY A 63 -15.20 -27.77 -22.79
CA GLY A 63 -15.22 -28.62 -21.59
C GLY A 63 -15.80 -27.89 -20.39
N SER A 64 -16.12 -28.67 -19.35
CA SER A 64 -16.61 -28.13 -18.06
C SER A 64 -15.52 -28.06 -17.01
N PHE A 65 -14.41 -28.78 -17.22
CA PHE A 65 -13.28 -28.84 -16.28
C PHE A 65 -11.97 -28.77 -17.04
N PHE A 66 -11.04 -28.01 -16.50
CA PHE A 66 -9.71 -27.82 -17.03
C PHE A 66 -8.71 -27.96 -15.90
N CYS A 67 -7.63 -28.71 -16.14
CA CYS A 67 -6.52 -28.78 -15.20
C CYS A 67 -5.68 -27.51 -15.31
N LEU A 68 -5.28 -26.98 -14.16
CA LEU A 68 -4.32 -25.88 -14.05
C LEU A 68 -3.01 -26.46 -13.50
N SER A 69 -1.89 -25.99 -14.03
CA SER A 69 -0.62 -26.18 -13.37
C SER A 69 -0.56 -25.34 -12.09
N GLU A 70 0.36 -25.68 -11.19
CA GLU A 70 0.57 -24.92 -9.95
C GLU A 70 0.87 -23.43 -10.23
N VAL A 71 1.68 -23.16 -11.27
CA VAL A 71 2.04 -21.80 -11.68
C VAL A 71 0.82 -21.02 -12.19
N GLU A 72 0.00 -21.65 -13.05
CA GLU A 72 -1.24 -21.01 -13.55
C GLU A 72 -2.22 -20.74 -12.43
N TYR A 73 -2.37 -21.68 -11.50
CA TYR A 73 -3.23 -21.52 -10.34
C TYR A 73 -2.81 -20.36 -9.46
N GLU A 74 -1.52 -20.26 -9.10
CA GLU A 74 -0.99 -19.14 -8.29
C GLU A 74 -1.12 -17.80 -9.00
N LEU A 75 -0.85 -17.71 -10.31
CA LEU A 75 -1.05 -16.48 -11.08
C LEU A 75 -2.51 -16.01 -11.05
N ILE A 76 -3.46 -16.94 -11.20
CA ILE A 76 -4.90 -16.58 -11.11
C ILE A 76 -5.26 -16.16 -9.69
N LEU A 77 -4.73 -16.83 -8.65
CA LEU A 77 -4.94 -16.43 -7.26
C LEU A 77 -4.41 -15.03 -6.98
N ASP A 78 -3.26 -14.66 -7.52
CA ASP A 78 -2.70 -13.32 -7.33
C ASP A 78 -3.60 -12.26 -7.98
N ILE A 79 -4.10 -12.49 -9.19
CA ILE A 79 -5.09 -11.60 -9.84
C ILE A 79 -6.36 -11.48 -8.97
N ILE A 80 -6.85 -12.59 -8.43
CA ILE A 80 -8.02 -12.60 -7.55
C ILE A 80 -7.73 -11.80 -6.28
N ARG A 81 -6.58 -12.00 -5.64
CA ARG A 81 -6.16 -11.28 -4.43
C ARG A 81 -6.03 -9.78 -4.67
N GLU A 82 -5.41 -9.37 -5.77
CA GLU A 82 -5.30 -7.95 -6.14
C GLU A 82 -6.67 -7.30 -6.37
N SER A 83 -7.55 -7.97 -7.11
CA SER A 83 -8.88 -7.44 -7.45
C SER A 83 -9.89 -7.50 -6.30
N ASN A 84 -9.72 -8.46 -5.39
CA ASN A 84 -10.56 -8.67 -4.22
C ASN A 84 -9.84 -8.33 -2.91
N ALA A 85 -8.67 -7.69 -2.98
CA ALA A 85 -8.04 -7.16 -1.79
C ALA A 85 -9.08 -6.29 -1.09
N VAL A 86 -9.63 -6.80 0.00
CA VAL A 86 -10.32 -5.96 0.97
C VAL A 86 -9.26 -4.94 1.32
N PRO A 87 -9.49 -3.63 1.10
CA PRO A 87 -8.57 -2.66 1.66
C PRO A 87 -8.45 -3.07 3.11
N VAL A 88 -7.25 -3.49 3.51
CA VAL A 88 -6.96 -3.69 4.93
C VAL A 88 -7.17 -2.32 5.49
N VAL A 89 -8.36 -2.07 6.01
CA VAL A 89 -8.60 -0.97 6.91
C VAL A 89 -7.71 -1.35 8.07
N LYS A 90 -6.44 -0.90 8.00
CA LYS A 90 -5.55 -0.93 9.16
C LYS A 90 -6.39 -0.28 10.23
N GLN A 91 -6.83 -1.04 11.24
CA GLN A 91 -7.43 -0.45 12.42
C GLN A 91 -6.41 0.60 12.84
N LYS A 92 -6.76 1.87 12.64
CA LYS A 92 -5.90 2.98 13.00
C LYS A 92 -5.92 2.99 14.51
N ASP A 93 -4.84 2.48 15.12
CA ASP A 93 -4.69 2.48 16.57
C ASP A 93 -4.70 3.93 17.05
N PHE A 94 -5.59 4.24 17.95
CA PHE A 94 -5.59 5.53 18.63
C PHE A 94 -4.23 5.75 19.29
N TYR A 95 -3.75 6.99 19.24
CA TYR A 95 -2.48 7.36 19.84
C TYR A 95 -2.61 8.74 20.47
N THR A 96 -2.58 8.75 21.78
CA THR A 96 -2.85 9.93 22.61
C THR A 96 -1.55 10.60 23.09
N LYS A 97 -1.71 11.73 23.79
CA LYS A 97 -0.63 12.36 24.55
C LYS A 97 -0.05 11.40 25.59
N ASP A 98 -0.88 10.62 26.27
CA ASP A 98 -0.44 9.70 27.33
C ASP A 98 0.40 8.56 26.72
N ASP A 99 0.03 8.05 25.54
CA ASP A 99 0.83 7.09 24.82
C ASP A 99 2.19 7.67 24.43
N PHE A 100 2.22 8.92 23.93
CA PHE A 100 3.47 9.62 23.65
C PHE A 100 4.37 9.73 24.87
N LEU A 101 3.82 10.17 26.01
CA LEU A 101 4.58 10.34 27.25
C LEU A 101 5.04 9.02 27.87
N SER A 102 4.39 7.91 27.53
CA SER A 102 4.83 6.56 27.93
C SER A 102 6.01 6.04 27.09
N GLU A 103 6.08 6.43 25.82
CA GLU A 103 7.11 5.98 24.87
C GLU A 103 8.32 6.92 24.77
N VAL A 104 8.10 8.23 25.00
CA VAL A 104 9.12 9.28 24.85
C VAL A 104 9.48 9.88 26.19
N TYR A 105 10.77 9.93 26.51
CA TYR A 105 11.24 10.53 27.76
C TYR A 105 11.05 12.06 27.74
N MET A 106 9.85 12.52 28.04
CA MET A 106 9.45 13.94 28.07
C MET A 106 8.37 14.14 29.13
N ASN A 107 8.37 15.28 29.81
CA ASN A 107 7.27 15.61 30.72
C ASN A 107 6.10 16.30 29.99
N SER A 108 4.92 16.34 30.63
CA SER A 108 3.71 16.89 30.05
C SER A 108 3.83 18.35 29.63
N GLU A 109 4.52 19.18 30.43
CA GLU A 109 4.69 20.62 30.17
C GLU A 109 5.57 20.87 28.92
N ALA A 110 6.65 20.08 28.78
CA ALA A 110 7.50 20.15 27.60
C ALA A 110 6.76 19.67 26.33
N TYR A 111 5.93 18.62 26.42
CA TYR A 111 5.07 18.18 25.33
C TYR A 111 4.10 19.29 24.90
N ASP A 112 3.37 19.90 25.85
CA ASP A 112 2.39 20.95 25.55
C ASP A 112 3.07 22.18 24.92
N SER A 113 4.26 22.54 25.40
CA SER A 113 5.07 23.62 24.84
C SER A 113 5.51 23.30 23.40
N LEU A 114 5.94 22.07 23.14
CA LEU A 114 6.39 21.60 21.83
C LEU A 114 5.23 21.59 20.82
N VAL A 115 4.08 21.05 21.20
CA VAL A 115 2.85 21.06 20.38
C VAL A 115 2.40 22.49 20.10
N GLY A 116 2.34 23.33 21.12
CA GLY A 116 1.97 24.76 20.99
C GLY A 116 2.89 25.49 20.01
N LEU A 117 4.21 25.26 20.12
CA LEU A 117 5.20 25.84 19.21
C LEU A 117 4.99 25.36 17.77
N LEU A 118 4.80 24.05 17.57
CA LEU A 118 4.56 23.49 16.24
C LEU A 118 3.26 24.02 15.62
N MET A 119 2.20 24.12 16.39
CA MET A 119 0.92 24.68 15.92
C MET A 119 1.05 26.15 15.50
N GLN A 120 1.85 26.93 16.23
CA GLN A 120 2.06 28.36 15.95
C GLN A 120 3.02 28.58 14.77
N LYS A 121 4.17 27.90 14.78
CA LYS A 121 5.26 28.12 13.81
C LYS A 121 5.15 27.25 12.56
N LYS A 122 4.34 26.19 12.60
CA LYS A 122 4.17 25.17 11.53
C LYS A 122 5.43 24.37 11.23
N ASN A 123 6.53 24.63 11.87
CA ASN A 123 7.75 23.86 11.79
C ASN A 123 8.56 23.94 13.09
N ILE A 124 9.33 22.92 13.36
CA ILE A 124 10.27 22.83 14.49
C ILE A 124 11.53 22.08 14.07
N ILE A 125 12.63 22.36 14.73
CA ILE A 125 13.90 21.63 14.57
C ILE A 125 14.21 20.93 15.90
N LEU A 126 14.28 19.58 15.84
CA LEU A 126 14.73 18.76 16.95
C LEU A 126 16.26 18.57 16.87
N GLN A 127 16.98 19.15 17.81
CA GLN A 127 18.42 19.06 17.87
C GLN A 127 18.87 18.22 19.07
N GLY A 128 19.94 17.47 18.91
CA GLY A 128 20.53 16.66 19.99
C GLY A 128 21.55 15.66 19.47
N ALA A 129 22.25 14.98 20.38
CA ALA A 129 23.26 13.98 20.04
C ALA A 129 22.70 12.85 19.14
N PRO A 130 23.54 12.15 18.37
CA PRO A 130 23.14 10.94 17.69
C PRO A 130 22.59 9.89 18.67
N GLY A 131 21.57 9.14 18.25
CA GLY A 131 20.98 8.05 19.04
C GLY A 131 20.01 8.45 20.15
N VAL A 132 19.76 9.73 20.41
CA VAL A 132 18.81 10.18 21.46
C VAL A 132 17.32 10.06 21.05
N GLY A 133 17.01 9.44 19.93
CA GLY A 133 15.64 9.19 19.52
C GLY A 133 14.89 10.36 18.86
N LYS A 134 15.59 11.34 18.25
CA LYS A 134 14.95 12.49 17.59
C LYS A 134 13.89 12.12 16.56
N THR A 135 14.24 11.24 15.63
CA THR A 135 13.34 10.76 14.56
C THR A 135 12.15 9.98 15.14
N PHE A 136 12.41 9.16 16.16
CA PHE A 136 11.39 8.45 16.92
C PHE A 136 10.42 9.43 17.58
N THR A 137 10.94 10.44 18.31
CA THR A 137 10.13 11.49 18.95
C THR A 137 9.30 12.27 17.93
N ALA A 138 9.88 12.66 16.79
CA ALA A 138 9.17 13.39 15.74
C ALA A 138 7.97 12.60 15.20
N LYS A 139 8.16 11.30 14.92
CA LYS A 139 7.08 10.43 14.43
C LYS A 139 5.99 10.22 15.49
N ARG A 140 6.36 10.01 16.76
CA ARG A 140 5.42 9.86 17.88
C ARG A 140 4.64 11.15 18.15
N LEU A 141 5.30 12.31 18.02
CA LEU A 141 4.63 13.60 18.13
C LEU A 141 3.56 13.76 17.03
N ALA A 142 3.88 13.42 15.80
CA ALA A 142 2.91 13.46 14.71
C ALA A 142 1.70 12.55 14.98
N TYR A 143 1.91 11.32 15.44
CA TYR A 143 0.81 10.41 15.82
C TYR A 143 -0.07 10.99 16.93
N SER A 144 0.54 11.54 17.99
CA SER A 144 -0.23 12.10 19.11
C SER A 144 -1.05 13.33 18.69
N MET A 145 -0.56 14.12 17.74
CA MET A 145 -1.29 15.26 17.18
C MET A 145 -2.38 14.84 16.20
N LEU A 146 -2.21 13.72 15.49
CA LEU A 146 -3.24 13.11 14.66
C LEU A 146 -4.32 12.39 15.48
N GLY A 147 -4.00 12.00 16.72
CA GLY A 147 -4.86 11.17 17.57
C GLY A 147 -4.86 9.69 17.18
N LEU A 148 -4.02 9.29 16.23
CA LEU A 148 -3.97 7.91 15.71
C LEU A 148 -2.63 7.62 14.99
N LYS A 149 -2.24 6.33 14.92
CA LYS A 149 -1.07 5.87 14.14
C LYS A 149 -1.45 5.77 12.66
N ASP A 150 -1.35 6.87 11.94
CA ASP A 150 -1.64 6.93 10.50
C ASP A 150 -0.42 7.37 9.70
N ASP A 151 0.29 6.40 9.15
CA ASP A 151 1.44 6.67 8.29
C ASP A 151 1.05 7.33 6.95
N ASP A 152 -0.22 7.27 6.54
CA ASP A 152 -0.67 7.92 5.30
C ASP A 152 -0.65 9.45 5.37
N GLN A 153 -0.66 9.99 6.58
CA GLN A 153 -0.60 11.45 6.85
C GLN A 153 0.80 11.92 7.27
N ILE A 154 1.78 11.01 7.29
CA ILE A 154 3.16 11.32 7.70
C ILE A 154 4.11 10.90 6.58
N GLU A 155 4.94 11.81 6.12
CA GLU A 155 6.06 11.51 5.23
C GLU A 155 7.35 11.68 6.01
N LEU A 156 8.21 10.66 6.00
CA LEU A 156 9.52 10.70 6.63
C LEU A 156 10.60 10.48 5.58
N VAL A 157 11.46 11.47 5.44
CA VAL A 157 12.55 11.47 4.46
C VAL A 157 13.87 11.66 5.19
N GLN A 158 14.85 10.83 4.86
CA GLN A 158 16.22 10.98 5.35
C GLN A 158 17.08 11.61 4.25
N PHE A 159 17.68 12.76 4.55
CA PHE A 159 18.62 13.40 3.63
C PHE A 159 19.97 12.68 3.65
N HIS A 160 20.58 12.57 2.48
CA HIS A 160 21.89 12.01 2.26
C HIS A 160 22.62 12.77 1.14
N GLN A 161 23.91 12.57 0.99
CA GLN A 161 24.76 13.35 0.06
C GLN A 161 24.28 13.39 -1.39
N ASN A 162 23.58 12.34 -1.84
CA ASN A 162 23.05 12.27 -3.21
C ASN A 162 21.61 12.76 -3.32
N PHE A 163 21.02 13.29 -2.24
CA PHE A 163 19.66 13.78 -2.23
C PHE A 163 19.64 15.21 -2.76
N SER A 164 19.14 15.39 -3.97
CA SER A 164 19.18 16.65 -4.69
C SER A 164 17.89 17.48 -4.52
N TYR A 165 17.98 18.75 -4.85
CA TYR A 165 16.81 19.62 -4.92
C TYR A 165 15.73 19.07 -5.90
N GLU A 166 16.17 18.48 -7.00
CA GLU A 166 15.30 17.87 -8.01
C GLU A 166 14.55 16.65 -7.49
N ASP A 167 15.14 15.91 -6.55
CA ASP A 167 14.45 14.78 -5.89
C ASP A 167 13.47 15.28 -4.83
N PHE A 168 13.75 16.43 -4.22
CA PHE A 168 12.94 17.00 -3.17
C PHE A 168 11.74 17.79 -3.70
N ILE A 169 11.96 18.76 -4.58
CA ILE A 169 10.92 19.64 -5.11
C ILE A 169 10.46 19.20 -6.50
N MET A 170 11.29 19.40 -7.50
CA MET A 170 11.07 18.93 -8.88
C MET A 170 12.32 19.14 -9.71
N GLY A 171 12.48 18.33 -10.76
CA GLY A 171 13.59 18.46 -11.67
C GLY A 171 13.44 17.65 -12.95
N TYR A 172 14.29 17.93 -13.91
CA TYR A 172 14.34 17.19 -15.15
C TYR A 172 15.08 15.85 -14.94
N LYS A 173 14.43 14.76 -15.30
CA LYS A 173 15.02 13.43 -15.27
C LYS A 173 15.15 12.89 -16.68
N PRO A 174 16.27 12.20 -17.01
CA PRO A 174 16.43 11.59 -18.34
C PRO A 174 15.36 10.51 -18.57
N THR A 175 14.93 10.38 -19.83
CA THR A 175 14.05 9.30 -20.29
C THR A 175 14.86 8.27 -21.06
N GLU A 176 14.33 7.04 -21.18
CA GLU A 176 14.97 5.96 -21.95
C GLU A 176 15.17 6.30 -23.43
N ASP A 177 14.33 7.18 -23.98
CA ASP A 177 14.40 7.67 -25.36
C ASP A 177 15.44 8.79 -25.57
N GLY A 178 16.27 9.11 -24.57
CA GLY A 178 17.30 10.13 -24.62
C GLY A 178 16.80 11.58 -24.43
N GLY A 179 15.53 11.76 -24.05
CA GLY A 179 14.94 13.05 -23.71
C GLY A 179 15.01 13.37 -22.22
N PHE A 180 14.33 14.46 -21.82
CA PHE A 180 14.15 14.84 -20.41
C PHE A 180 12.67 15.07 -20.12
N VAL A 181 12.22 14.62 -18.94
CA VAL A 181 10.87 14.86 -18.42
C VAL A 181 10.94 15.56 -17.08
N LEU A 182 10.10 16.56 -16.89
CA LEU A 182 9.97 17.21 -15.59
C LEU A 182 9.21 16.28 -14.62
N LYS A 183 9.88 15.83 -13.55
CA LYS A 183 9.27 15.01 -12.50
C LYS A 183 9.13 15.79 -11.22
N SER A 184 8.00 15.63 -10.56
CA SER A 184 7.75 16.15 -9.21
C SER A 184 8.54 15.37 -8.18
N GLY A 185 9.20 16.09 -7.26
CA GLY A 185 9.91 15.51 -6.12
C GLY A 185 8.94 15.10 -5.00
N ILE A 186 9.52 14.46 -3.97
CA ILE A 186 8.74 13.84 -2.88
C ILE A 186 7.97 14.90 -2.06
N PHE A 187 8.61 16.02 -1.73
CA PHE A 187 7.96 17.10 -0.96
C PHE A 187 6.83 17.75 -1.74
N TYR A 188 7.04 18.03 -3.04
CA TYR A 188 5.99 18.59 -3.88
C TYR A 188 4.76 17.67 -3.96
N ASN A 189 4.97 16.35 -4.13
CA ASN A 189 3.90 15.37 -4.18
C ASN A 189 3.15 15.28 -2.83
N PHE A 190 3.88 15.33 -1.72
CA PHE A 190 3.29 15.38 -0.39
C PHE A 190 2.43 16.64 -0.19
N CYS A 191 2.93 17.80 -0.57
CA CYS A 191 2.16 19.05 -0.52
C CYS A 191 0.89 18.98 -1.39
N LYS A 192 0.97 18.38 -2.58
CA LYS A 192 -0.19 18.17 -3.45
C LYS A 192 -1.24 17.26 -2.78
N LYS A 193 -0.80 16.16 -2.15
CA LYS A 193 -1.66 15.25 -1.37
C LYS A 193 -2.36 16.00 -0.21
N ALA A 194 -1.61 16.80 0.54
CA ALA A 194 -2.15 17.59 1.65
C ALA A 194 -3.18 18.62 1.16
N ARG A 195 -2.89 19.34 0.07
CA ARG A 195 -3.84 20.29 -0.53
C ARG A 195 -5.13 19.66 -1.04
N SER A 196 -5.08 18.41 -1.47
CA SER A 196 -6.27 17.67 -1.92
C SER A 196 -7.16 17.20 -0.75
N ASN A 197 -6.69 17.33 0.49
CA ASN A 197 -7.41 16.92 1.70
C ASN A 197 -7.28 17.98 2.79
N PRO A 198 -7.87 19.17 2.61
CA PRO A 198 -7.65 20.33 3.49
C PRO A 198 -8.16 20.13 4.94
N ASP A 199 -9.08 19.19 5.14
CA ASP A 199 -9.66 18.88 6.46
C ASP A 199 -8.77 17.95 7.29
N LYS A 200 -7.65 17.47 6.72
CA LYS A 200 -6.71 16.57 7.40
C LYS A 200 -5.41 17.28 7.74
N GLN A 201 -4.79 16.86 8.85
CA GLN A 201 -3.44 17.27 9.19
C GLN A 201 -2.41 16.36 8.53
N TYR A 202 -1.31 16.94 8.08
CA TYR A 202 -0.20 16.23 7.46
C TYR A 202 1.12 16.65 8.08
N PHE A 203 2.02 15.71 8.31
CA PHE A 203 3.33 15.95 8.91
C PHE A 203 4.42 15.49 7.97
N TYR A 204 5.37 16.39 7.68
CA TYR A 204 6.56 16.09 6.90
C TYR A 204 7.78 16.09 7.82
N ILE A 205 8.47 14.98 7.93
CA ILE A 205 9.62 14.80 8.82
C ILE A 205 10.87 14.67 7.95
N ILE A 206 11.84 15.55 8.16
CA ILE A 206 13.14 15.49 7.51
C ILE A 206 14.15 15.05 8.55
N ASP A 207 14.77 13.90 8.33
CA ASP A 207 15.88 13.40 9.12
C ASP A 207 17.20 13.76 8.44
N GLU A 208 18.25 13.99 9.24
CA GLU A 208 19.61 14.33 8.77
C GLU A 208 19.62 15.54 7.79
N ILE A 209 18.83 16.58 8.08
CA ILE A 209 18.66 17.76 7.20
C ILE A 209 20.00 18.43 6.80
N ASN A 210 21.03 18.27 7.63
CA ASN A 210 22.37 18.79 7.39
C ASN A 210 23.19 17.97 6.37
N ARG A 211 22.68 16.85 5.89
CA ARG A 211 23.33 15.99 4.88
C ARG A 211 22.83 16.19 3.46
N GLY A 212 21.79 17.01 3.28
CA GLY A 212 21.32 17.40 1.95
C GLY A 212 22.23 18.44 1.30
N ASN A 213 22.37 18.37 -0.01
CA ASN A 213 23.06 19.38 -0.83
C ASN A 213 22.13 20.53 -1.20
#